data_7c5090cb4717a6ba7c7d3e0cbc4d1eda
#
_entry.id   7c5090cb4717a6ba7c7d3e0cbc4d1eda
#
_cell.length_a   1.000
_cell.length_b   1.000
_cell.length_c   1.000
_cell.angle_alpha   90.00
_cell.angle_beta   90.00
_cell.angle_gamma   90.00
#
_symmetry.space_group_name_H-M   'P 1'
#
loop_
_entity.id
_entity.type
_entity.pdbx_description
1 polymer ?
#
loop_
_entity_poly.entity_id
_entity_poly.type
_entity_poly.pdbx_seq_one_letter_code
_entity_poly.pdbx_strand_id
1 'polypeptide(L)'
;VLDIWLQGSRLDGLEVLDVISERYPDLPVVIISGHGNIETAVSAIKKGAYDFVEKPFKADRLILIIRRAIEADRLRKENAELRVKVGQETTLIGASPNMNIVRQTVEKVAPTGSRVLICGPSGCGKEVVARLLHASSRRANSPFLAINAATMAPDRMEVELFGTEEGTDGPRKVGVFEQAHGGTLFLDEVAA
;
A
#
# COMPACT_ATOMS: atom_id res chain seq x y z
N VAL A 1 -18.04 13.83 12.29
CA VAL A 1 -17.61 14.84 13.25
C VAL A 1 -18.24 14.55 14.58
N LEU A 2 -17.48 14.51 15.66
CA LEU A 2 -17.91 14.14 17.01
C LEU A 2 -17.53 15.23 18.00
N ASP A 3 -18.48 15.70 18.81
CA ASP A 3 -18.20 16.60 19.94
C ASP A 3 -17.79 15.78 21.17
N ILE A 4 -16.80 16.24 21.92
CA ILE A 4 -16.41 15.57 23.18
C ILE A 4 -17.49 15.74 24.24
N TRP A 5 -18.11 16.91 24.31
CA TRP A 5 -19.11 17.23 25.32
C TRP A 5 -20.52 16.95 24.80
N LEU A 6 -20.98 15.71 24.98
CA LEU A 6 -22.33 15.28 24.61
C LEU A 6 -23.29 15.51 25.78
N GLN A 7 -23.98 16.65 25.80
CA GLN A 7 -24.96 16.96 26.85
C GLN A 7 -26.08 15.91 26.86
N GLY A 8 -26.31 15.28 28.01
CA GLY A 8 -27.36 14.28 28.21
C GLY A 8 -27.02 12.86 27.72
N SER A 9 -25.83 12.61 27.24
CA SER A 9 -25.34 11.25 26.90
C SER A 9 -24.78 10.55 28.15
N ARG A 10 -24.87 9.20 28.14
CA ARG A 10 -24.22 8.34 29.14
C ARG A 10 -22.73 8.15 28.86
N LEU A 11 -22.29 8.38 27.64
CA LEU A 11 -20.90 8.25 27.18
C LEU A 11 -20.39 9.65 26.84
N ASP A 12 -19.13 9.91 27.11
CA ASP A 12 -18.44 11.08 26.60
C ASP A 12 -17.99 10.85 25.12
N GLY A 13 -17.54 11.91 24.44
CA GLY A 13 -17.15 11.80 23.04
C GLY A 13 -15.93 10.92 22.81
N LEU A 14 -15.04 10.73 23.80
CA LEU A 14 -13.89 9.84 23.68
C LEU A 14 -14.28 8.36 23.85
N GLU A 15 -15.26 8.07 24.69
CA GLU A 15 -15.83 6.74 24.82
C GLU A 15 -16.63 6.34 23.56
N VAL A 16 -17.35 7.30 22.96
CA VAL A 16 -18.03 7.11 21.67
C VAL A 16 -17.00 6.88 20.57
N LEU A 17 -15.87 7.58 20.56
CA LEU A 17 -14.78 7.35 19.61
C LEU A 17 -14.23 5.92 19.71
N ASP A 18 -14.02 5.39 20.92
CA ASP A 18 -13.56 4.01 21.13
C ASP A 18 -14.53 3.02 20.49
N VAL A 19 -15.85 3.17 20.73
CA VAL A 19 -16.89 2.31 20.11
C VAL A 19 -16.90 2.44 18.59
N ILE A 20 -16.72 3.64 18.04
CA ILE A 20 -16.67 3.85 16.58
C ILE A 20 -15.42 3.17 16.01
N SER A 21 -14.26 3.35 16.64
CA SER A 21 -12.99 2.77 16.17
C SER A 21 -13.01 1.24 16.19
N GLU A 22 -13.69 0.62 17.15
CA GLU A 22 -13.88 -0.83 17.20
C GLU A 22 -14.82 -1.36 16.10
N ARG A 23 -15.95 -0.67 15.87
CA ARG A 23 -16.96 -1.12 14.91
C ARG A 23 -16.69 -0.73 13.48
N TYR A 24 -16.04 0.40 13.28
CA TYR A 24 -15.79 1.03 11.99
C TYR A 24 -14.35 1.56 11.92
N PRO A 25 -13.32 0.68 11.90
CA PRO A 25 -11.91 1.07 11.99
C PRO A 25 -11.44 2.00 10.87
N ASP A 26 -12.11 1.96 9.72
CA ASP A 26 -11.77 2.78 8.57
C ASP A 26 -12.53 4.12 8.52
N LEU A 27 -13.48 4.37 9.44
CA LEU A 27 -14.25 5.61 9.43
C LEU A 27 -13.43 6.77 10.01
N PRO A 28 -13.07 7.81 9.24
CA PRO A 28 -12.34 8.93 9.77
C PRO A 28 -13.23 9.76 10.71
N VAL A 29 -12.80 9.94 11.95
CA VAL A 29 -13.52 10.71 12.95
C VAL A 29 -12.75 11.99 13.26
N VAL A 30 -13.40 13.15 13.08
CA VAL A 30 -12.87 14.46 13.49
C VAL A 30 -13.53 14.85 14.80
N ILE A 31 -12.72 15.07 15.83
CA ILE A 31 -13.18 15.49 17.15
C ILE A 31 -13.27 17.01 17.24
N ILE A 32 -14.35 17.51 17.87
CA ILE A 32 -14.51 18.93 18.18
C ILE A 32 -14.62 19.08 19.71
N SER A 33 -13.96 20.07 20.28
CA SER A 33 -14.07 20.37 21.72
C SER A 33 -14.05 21.86 22.02
N GLY A 34 -14.86 22.29 22.99
CA GLY A 34 -14.86 23.65 23.52
C GLY A 34 -13.86 23.87 24.68
N HIS A 35 -13.33 22.81 25.28
CA HIS A 35 -12.35 22.82 26.38
C HIS A 35 -11.26 21.79 26.07
N GLY A 36 -10.52 22.02 24.99
CA GLY A 36 -9.45 21.12 24.58
C GLY A 36 -8.14 21.55 25.23
N ASN A 37 -7.63 20.78 26.20
CA ASN A 37 -6.21 20.84 26.50
C ASN A 37 -5.44 19.94 25.56
N ILE A 38 -4.13 20.14 25.48
CA ILE A 38 -3.23 19.36 24.61
C ILE A 38 -3.35 17.85 24.91
N GLU A 39 -3.53 17.48 26.18
CA GLU A 39 -3.66 16.09 26.62
C GLU A 39 -4.90 15.40 26.03
N THR A 40 -6.04 16.11 26.00
CA THR A 40 -7.28 15.61 25.39
C THR A 40 -7.12 15.42 23.88
N ALA A 41 -6.47 16.36 23.19
CA ALA A 41 -6.20 16.25 21.77
C ALA A 41 -5.29 15.05 21.47
N VAL A 42 -4.19 14.89 22.22
CA VAL A 42 -3.27 13.75 22.09
C VAL A 42 -3.99 12.43 22.40
N SER A 43 -4.85 12.39 23.41
CA SER A 43 -5.65 11.20 23.73
C SER A 43 -6.59 10.82 22.60
N ALA A 44 -7.30 11.80 22.02
CA ALA A 44 -8.20 11.57 20.88
C ALA A 44 -7.45 10.97 19.67
N ILE A 45 -6.29 11.54 19.32
CA ILE A 45 -5.47 11.02 18.21
C ILE A 45 -4.97 9.60 18.49
N LYS A 46 -4.50 9.31 19.73
CA LYS A 46 -4.07 7.95 20.12
C LYS A 46 -5.21 6.93 20.05
N LYS A 47 -6.46 7.34 20.27
CA LYS A 47 -7.66 6.52 20.17
C LYS A 47 -8.18 6.36 18.72
N GLY A 48 -7.49 6.93 17.72
CA GLY A 48 -7.82 6.77 16.32
C GLY A 48 -8.63 7.91 15.69
N ALA A 49 -8.76 9.06 16.37
CA ALA A 49 -9.32 10.24 15.71
C ALA A 49 -8.41 10.67 14.54
N TYR A 50 -9.03 11.06 13.43
CA TYR A 50 -8.31 11.60 12.27
C TYR A 50 -7.70 12.96 12.58
N ASP A 51 -8.45 13.84 13.25
CA ASP A 51 -7.99 15.16 13.66
C ASP A 51 -8.82 15.68 14.85
N PHE A 52 -8.30 16.73 15.48
CA PHE A 52 -8.92 17.42 16.61
C PHE A 52 -9.04 18.91 16.33
N VAL A 53 -10.22 19.49 16.58
CA VAL A 53 -10.53 20.90 16.34
C VAL A 53 -11.08 21.55 17.61
N GLU A 54 -10.39 22.57 18.09
CA GLU A 54 -10.81 23.35 19.26
C GLU A 54 -11.79 24.46 18.87
N LYS A 55 -12.84 24.66 19.67
CA LYS A 55 -13.78 25.77 19.58
C LYS A 55 -13.20 27.00 20.29
N PRO A 56 -13.38 28.22 19.72
CA PRO A 56 -14.06 28.56 18.48
C PRO A 56 -13.19 28.33 17.24
N PHE A 57 -13.76 27.79 16.17
CA PHE A 57 -13.07 27.54 14.90
C PHE A 57 -13.78 28.25 13.74
N LYS A 58 -13.03 28.56 12.70
CA LYS A 58 -13.60 29.06 11.42
C LYS A 58 -14.17 27.86 10.65
N ALA A 59 -15.38 28.05 10.07
CA ALA A 59 -16.05 27.01 9.30
C ALA A 59 -15.17 26.45 8.17
N ASP A 60 -14.43 27.31 7.47
CA ASP A 60 -13.53 26.92 6.38
C ASP A 60 -12.45 25.95 6.84
N ARG A 61 -11.91 26.13 8.07
CA ARG A 61 -10.93 25.22 8.66
C ARG A 61 -11.52 23.83 8.88
N LEU A 62 -12.72 23.76 9.44
CA LEU A 62 -13.40 22.48 9.67
C LEU A 62 -13.71 21.77 8.36
N ILE A 63 -14.23 22.52 7.37
CA ILE A 63 -14.54 21.97 6.04
C ILE A 63 -13.28 21.42 5.37
N LEU A 64 -12.15 22.13 5.47
CA LEU A 64 -10.87 21.66 4.92
C LEU A 64 -10.42 20.34 5.55
N ILE A 65 -10.51 20.21 6.89
CA ILE A 65 -10.15 18.99 7.61
C ILE A 65 -11.06 17.84 7.20
N ILE A 66 -12.38 18.07 7.13
CA ILE A 66 -13.34 17.04 6.71
C ILE A 66 -13.04 16.56 5.28
N ARG A 67 -12.79 17.48 4.33
CA ARG A 67 -12.42 17.11 2.96
C ARG A 67 -11.18 16.22 2.92
N ARG A 68 -10.12 16.59 3.65
CA ARG A 68 -8.89 15.79 3.74
C ARG A 68 -9.15 14.41 4.36
N ALA A 69 -9.99 14.33 5.38
CA ALA A 69 -10.35 13.07 6.02
C ALA A 69 -11.09 12.14 5.05
N ILE A 70 -12.05 12.66 4.30
CA ILE A 70 -12.81 11.89 3.29
C ILE A 70 -11.90 11.45 2.15
N GLU A 71 -11.01 12.31 1.68
CA GLU A 71 -10.07 11.97 0.61
C GLU A 71 -9.06 10.91 1.03
N ALA A 72 -8.53 11.01 2.25
CA ALA A 72 -7.64 10.00 2.81
C ALA A 72 -8.32 8.62 2.93
N ASP A 73 -9.59 8.57 3.36
CA ASP A 73 -10.39 7.35 3.40
C ASP A 73 -10.61 6.76 2.00
N ARG A 74 -11.00 7.61 1.05
CA ARG A 74 -11.19 7.20 -0.35
C ARG A 74 -9.92 6.57 -0.92
N LEU A 75 -8.76 7.23 -0.76
CA LEU A 75 -7.48 6.71 -1.25
C LEU A 75 -7.07 5.41 -0.57
N ARG A 76 -7.37 5.24 0.73
CA ARG A 76 -7.14 3.96 1.44
C ARG A 76 -7.99 2.84 0.85
N LYS A 77 -9.28 3.08 0.61
CA LYS A 77 -10.20 2.10 0.02
C LYS A 77 -9.79 1.74 -1.40
N GLU A 78 -9.49 2.72 -2.22
CA GLU A 78 -9.01 2.49 -3.60
C GLU A 78 -7.71 1.68 -3.62
N ASN A 79 -6.77 1.99 -2.72
CA ASN A 79 -5.53 1.22 -2.58
C ASN A 79 -5.81 -0.23 -2.12
N ALA A 80 -6.74 -0.42 -1.17
CA ALA A 80 -7.13 -1.76 -0.71
C ALA A 80 -7.80 -2.58 -1.83
N GLU A 81 -8.69 -1.96 -2.60
CA GLU A 81 -9.33 -2.61 -3.75
C GLU A 81 -8.32 -3.00 -4.83
N LEU A 82 -7.37 -2.10 -5.14
CA LEU A 82 -6.29 -2.40 -6.09
C LEU A 82 -5.40 -3.54 -5.60
N ARG A 83 -5.07 -3.56 -4.30
CA ARG A 83 -4.30 -4.67 -3.68
C ARG A 83 -5.05 -6.00 -3.74
N VAL A 84 -6.37 -6.01 -3.52
CA VAL A 84 -7.19 -7.23 -3.64
C VAL A 84 -7.18 -7.74 -5.07
N LYS A 85 -7.33 -6.87 -6.08
CA LYS A 85 -7.25 -7.25 -7.50
C LYS A 85 -5.89 -7.85 -7.84
N VAL A 86 -4.80 -7.24 -7.41
CA VAL A 86 -3.44 -7.78 -7.59
C VAL A 86 -3.24 -9.08 -6.81
N GLY A 87 -3.82 -9.20 -5.60
CA GLY A 87 -3.71 -10.41 -4.77
C GLY A 87 -4.49 -11.61 -5.32
N GLN A 88 -5.59 -11.39 -6.05
CA GLN A 88 -6.34 -12.47 -6.70
C GLN A 88 -5.54 -13.14 -7.83
N GLU A 89 -4.62 -12.43 -8.47
CA GLU A 89 -3.73 -12.99 -9.50
C GLU A 89 -2.54 -13.78 -8.90
N THR A 90 -2.34 -13.73 -7.58
CA THR A 90 -1.19 -14.35 -6.91
C THR A 90 -1.44 -15.76 -6.38
N THR A 91 -2.61 -16.34 -6.60
CA THR A 91 -2.93 -17.67 -6.08
C THR A 91 -2.55 -18.76 -7.09
N LEU A 92 -1.62 -19.64 -6.71
CA LEU A 92 -1.32 -20.85 -7.48
C LEU A 92 -2.49 -21.84 -7.39
N ILE A 93 -3.16 -22.07 -8.52
CA ILE A 93 -4.28 -23.02 -8.62
C ILE A 93 -3.74 -24.43 -8.91
N GLY A 94 -4.29 -25.45 -8.26
CA GLY A 94 -3.95 -26.85 -8.46
C GLY A 94 -3.47 -27.55 -7.19
N ALA A 95 -3.77 -28.85 -7.09
CA ALA A 95 -3.43 -29.73 -5.96
C ALA A 95 -2.44 -30.84 -6.32
N SER A 96 -1.78 -30.75 -7.48
CA SER A 96 -0.82 -31.78 -7.90
C SER A 96 0.41 -31.79 -6.98
N PRO A 97 1.09 -32.95 -6.81
CA PRO A 97 2.31 -33.04 -6.02
C PRO A 97 3.38 -32.02 -6.47
N ASN A 98 3.55 -31.82 -7.76
CA ASN A 98 4.52 -30.84 -8.29
C ASN A 98 4.15 -29.41 -7.90
N MET A 99 2.86 -29.04 -7.92
CA MET A 99 2.42 -27.72 -7.51
C MET A 99 2.63 -27.49 -6.00
N ASN A 100 2.47 -28.53 -5.18
CA ASN A 100 2.78 -28.45 -3.76
C ASN A 100 4.28 -28.25 -3.50
N ILE A 101 5.15 -28.87 -4.31
CA ILE A 101 6.60 -28.63 -4.24
C ILE A 101 6.91 -27.17 -4.57
N VAL A 102 6.29 -26.61 -5.59
CA VAL A 102 6.46 -25.19 -5.96
C VAL A 102 6.05 -24.28 -4.79
N ARG A 103 4.87 -24.52 -4.17
CA ARG A 103 4.42 -23.72 -3.00
C ARG A 103 5.40 -23.80 -1.84
N GLN A 104 5.82 -25.00 -1.46
CA GLN A 104 6.79 -25.19 -0.38
C GLN A 104 8.13 -24.51 -0.68
N THR A 105 8.56 -24.53 -1.94
CA THR A 105 9.79 -23.86 -2.35
C THR A 105 9.64 -22.34 -2.24
N VAL A 106 8.51 -21.79 -2.69
CA VAL A 106 8.21 -20.36 -2.54
C VAL A 106 8.22 -19.95 -1.07
N GLU A 107 7.52 -20.69 -0.19
CA GLU A 107 7.48 -20.41 1.25
C GLU A 107 8.86 -20.40 1.90
N LYS A 108 9.75 -21.31 1.49
CA LYS A 108 11.13 -21.39 2.00
C LYS A 108 12.03 -20.28 1.47
N VAL A 109 11.88 -19.89 0.21
CA VAL A 109 12.79 -18.96 -0.47
C VAL A 109 12.38 -17.51 -0.28
N ALA A 110 11.08 -17.21 -0.24
CA ALA A 110 10.58 -15.83 -0.15
C ALA A 110 11.17 -15.02 1.02
N PRO A 111 11.30 -15.55 2.26
CA PRO A 111 11.87 -14.79 3.38
C PRO A 111 13.37 -14.52 3.26
N THR A 112 14.10 -15.24 2.40
CA THR A 112 15.58 -15.17 2.33
C THR A 112 16.10 -13.92 1.64
N GLY A 113 15.27 -13.26 0.79
CA GLY A 113 15.69 -12.13 -0.05
C GLY A 113 16.67 -12.50 -1.17
N SER A 114 16.83 -13.80 -1.45
CA SER A 114 17.72 -14.31 -2.50
C SER A 114 17.19 -13.98 -3.91
N ARG A 115 18.10 -13.90 -4.87
CA ARG A 115 17.74 -13.88 -6.30
C ARG A 115 17.23 -15.25 -6.71
N VAL A 116 16.12 -15.27 -7.46
CA VAL A 116 15.44 -16.51 -7.86
C VAL A 116 15.34 -16.54 -9.39
N LEU A 117 15.72 -17.66 -10.00
CA LEU A 117 15.48 -17.95 -11.39
C LEU A 117 14.27 -18.88 -11.50
N ILE A 118 13.25 -18.45 -12.26
CA ILE A 118 12.02 -19.21 -12.50
C ILE A 118 12.07 -19.72 -13.95
N CYS A 119 12.19 -21.04 -14.11
CA CYS A 119 12.25 -21.69 -15.43
C CYS A 119 10.93 -22.37 -15.76
N GLY A 120 10.52 -22.28 -17.02
CA GLY A 120 9.33 -22.95 -17.53
C GLY A 120 8.93 -22.43 -18.91
N PRO A 121 8.07 -23.16 -19.65
CA PRO A 121 7.59 -22.74 -20.96
C PRO A 121 6.79 -21.43 -20.87
N SER A 122 6.63 -20.75 -22.01
CA SER A 122 5.79 -19.55 -22.06
C SER A 122 4.35 -19.89 -21.64
N GLY A 123 3.71 -18.96 -20.90
CA GLY A 123 2.33 -19.14 -20.40
C GLY A 123 2.16 -20.08 -19.19
N CYS A 124 3.23 -20.72 -18.66
CA CYS A 124 3.10 -21.64 -17.51
C CYS A 124 2.88 -20.96 -16.15
N GLY A 125 2.77 -19.62 -16.09
CA GLY A 125 2.53 -18.89 -14.85
C GLY A 125 3.78 -18.44 -14.10
N LYS A 126 4.92 -18.22 -14.79
CA LYS A 126 6.15 -17.69 -14.17
C LYS A 126 5.92 -16.41 -13.37
N GLU A 127 5.13 -15.48 -13.91
CA GLU A 127 4.80 -14.23 -13.23
C GLU A 127 3.96 -14.45 -11.97
N VAL A 128 3.02 -15.42 -11.98
CA VAL A 128 2.22 -15.77 -10.79
C VAL A 128 3.12 -16.24 -9.65
N VAL A 129 4.12 -17.07 -9.98
CA VAL A 129 5.13 -17.55 -9.00
C VAL A 129 5.97 -16.38 -8.48
N ALA A 130 6.39 -15.45 -9.35
CA ALA A 130 7.17 -14.27 -8.96
C ALA A 130 6.37 -13.35 -8.03
N ARG A 131 5.09 -13.10 -8.34
CA ARG A 131 4.17 -12.33 -7.48
C ARG A 131 3.95 -13.01 -6.13
N LEU A 132 3.81 -14.33 -6.09
CA LEU A 132 3.66 -15.09 -4.86
C LEU A 132 4.94 -15.02 -3.99
N LEU A 133 6.12 -15.13 -4.61
CA LEU A 133 7.41 -14.92 -3.93
C LEU A 133 7.48 -13.53 -3.29
N HIS A 134 7.08 -12.50 -4.04
CA HIS A 134 7.04 -11.13 -3.52
C HIS A 134 6.06 -10.99 -2.36
N ALA A 135 4.82 -11.46 -2.51
CA ALA A 135 3.77 -11.38 -1.50
C ALA A 135 4.14 -12.12 -0.20
N SER A 136 4.93 -13.22 -0.31
CA SER A 136 5.41 -14.00 0.84
C SER A 136 6.76 -13.52 1.39
N SER A 137 7.34 -12.46 0.80
CA SER A 137 8.65 -11.93 1.20
C SER A 137 8.54 -10.83 2.26
N ARG A 138 9.67 -10.45 2.84
CA ARG A 138 9.77 -9.28 3.73
C ARG A 138 9.48 -7.95 3.02
N ARG A 139 9.41 -7.96 1.68
CA ARG A 139 9.16 -6.79 0.82
C ARG A 139 7.74 -6.74 0.28
N ALA A 140 6.81 -7.54 0.81
CA ALA A 140 5.42 -7.63 0.34
C ALA A 140 4.66 -6.30 0.29
N ASN A 141 5.06 -5.32 1.12
CA ASN A 141 4.48 -3.97 1.13
C ASN A 141 5.19 -2.96 0.23
N SER A 142 6.27 -3.39 -0.44
CA SER A 142 7.09 -2.55 -1.33
C SER A 142 6.68 -2.77 -2.79
N PRO A 143 7.14 -1.96 -3.76
CA PRO A 143 6.77 -2.11 -5.15
C PRO A 143 7.15 -3.48 -5.75
N PHE A 144 6.26 -4.04 -6.58
CA PHE A 144 6.55 -5.15 -7.48
C PHE A 144 6.48 -4.63 -8.92
N LEU A 145 7.59 -4.69 -9.63
CA LEU A 145 7.67 -4.27 -11.03
C LEU A 145 7.97 -5.50 -11.89
N ALA A 146 7.14 -5.70 -12.92
CA ALA A 146 7.33 -6.75 -13.91
C ALA A 146 7.69 -6.11 -15.26
N ILE A 147 8.74 -6.60 -15.89
CA ILE A 147 9.23 -6.14 -17.19
C ILE A 147 9.50 -7.35 -18.05
N ASN A 148 9.08 -7.28 -19.31
CA ASN A 148 9.45 -8.26 -20.29
C ASN A 148 10.70 -7.77 -21.05
N ALA A 149 11.85 -8.45 -20.84
CA ALA A 149 13.12 -8.08 -21.44
C ALA A 149 13.11 -8.20 -22.97
N ALA A 150 12.33 -9.13 -23.52
CA ALA A 150 12.23 -9.33 -24.98
C ALA A 150 11.51 -8.16 -25.69
N THR A 151 10.70 -7.37 -24.98
CA THR A 151 10.01 -6.21 -25.58
C THR A 151 10.82 -4.91 -25.51
N MET A 152 11.95 -4.91 -24.81
CA MET A 152 12.82 -3.74 -24.71
C MET A 152 13.67 -3.61 -25.99
N ALA A 153 13.65 -2.43 -26.59
CA ALA A 153 14.55 -2.13 -27.69
C ALA A 153 15.99 -2.06 -27.16
N PRO A 154 16.96 -2.77 -27.75
CA PRO A 154 18.33 -2.85 -27.24
C PRO A 154 18.99 -1.49 -27.04
N ASP A 155 18.72 -0.51 -27.91
CA ASP A 155 19.19 0.86 -27.86
C ASP A 155 18.60 1.71 -26.74
N ARG A 156 17.46 1.29 -26.17
CA ARG A 156 16.76 1.97 -25.08
C ARG A 156 16.84 1.23 -23.74
N MET A 157 17.33 0.01 -23.76
CA MET A 157 17.36 -0.87 -22.57
C MET A 157 18.11 -0.20 -21.41
N GLU A 158 19.23 0.44 -21.68
CA GLU A 158 20.02 1.13 -20.65
C GLU A 158 19.25 2.30 -20.04
N VAL A 159 18.63 3.13 -20.87
CA VAL A 159 17.80 4.27 -20.43
C VAL A 159 16.56 3.83 -19.66
N GLU A 160 15.92 2.74 -20.06
CA GLU A 160 14.74 2.22 -19.38
C GLU A 160 15.11 1.59 -18.04
N LEU A 161 16.20 0.85 -17.95
CA LEU A 161 16.63 0.19 -16.73
C LEU A 161 17.21 1.17 -15.71
N PHE A 162 18.11 2.08 -16.13
CA PHE A 162 18.87 2.96 -15.25
C PHE A 162 18.36 4.40 -15.22
N GLY A 163 17.56 4.80 -16.21
CA GLY A 163 17.08 6.18 -16.33
C GLY A 163 18.09 7.13 -16.99
N THR A 164 17.77 8.42 -16.99
CA THR A 164 18.67 9.50 -17.47
C THR A 164 18.71 10.63 -16.47
N GLU A 165 19.88 11.25 -16.31
CA GLU A 165 20.05 12.49 -15.56
C GLU A 165 19.59 13.71 -16.38
N GLU A 166 19.26 14.80 -15.66
CA GLU A 166 18.84 16.05 -16.28
C GLU A 166 20.01 16.67 -17.06
N GLY A 167 19.84 16.93 -18.36
CA GLY A 167 20.83 17.70 -19.14
C GLY A 167 21.41 17.02 -20.38
N THR A 168 21.18 15.72 -20.64
CA THR A 168 21.76 15.04 -21.81
C THR A 168 20.80 14.95 -22.99
N ASP A 169 19.49 14.65 -22.75
CA ASP A 169 18.49 14.47 -23.82
C ASP A 169 17.04 14.84 -23.35
N GLY A 170 16.88 15.68 -22.33
CA GLY A 170 15.55 16.06 -21.85
C GLY A 170 15.41 16.04 -20.33
N PRO A 171 14.17 16.06 -19.80
CA PRO A 171 13.95 15.98 -18.36
C PRO A 171 14.38 14.62 -17.79
N ARG A 172 14.85 14.62 -16.54
CA ARG A 172 15.24 13.40 -15.80
C ARG A 172 14.17 12.30 -15.95
N LYS A 173 14.60 11.12 -16.36
CA LYS A 173 13.75 9.94 -16.45
C LYS A 173 14.18 8.93 -15.39
N VAL A 174 13.26 8.58 -14.51
CA VAL A 174 13.49 7.58 -13.44
C VAL A 174 13.55 6.19 -14.07
N GLY A 175 14.65 5.47 -13.85
CA GLY A 175 14.83 4.12 -14.36
C GLY A 175 14.07 3.08 -13.53
N VAL A 176 13.90 1.89 -14.11
CA VAL A 176 13.15 0.79 -13.47
C VAL A 176 13.82 0.32 -12.18
N PHE A 177 15.14 0.28 -12.13
CA PHE A 177 15.84 -0.10 -10.89
C PHE A 177 15.58 0.89 -9.75
N GLU A 178 15.48 2.18 -10.05
CA GLU A 178 15.13 3.20 -9.08
C GLU A 178 13.67 3.05 -8.63
N GLN A 179 12.75 2.80 -9.56
CA GLN A 179 11.33 2.57 -9.26
C GLN A 179 11.11 1.31 -8.39
N ALA A 180 11.92 0.25 -8.61
CA ALA A 180 11.86 -0.99 -7.85
C ALA A 180 12.61 -0.92 -6.50
N HIS A 181 13.14 0.25 -6.15
CA HIS A 181 13.96 0.40 -4.94
C HIS A 181 13.23 -0.10 -3.67
N GLY A 182 13.91 -0.93 -2.89
CA GLY A 182 13.32 -1.58 -1.70
C GLY A 182 12.28 -2.66 -2.00
N GLY A 183 11.88 -2.82 -3.26
CA GLY A 183 10.87 -3.76 -3.73
C GLY A 183 11.41 -5.01 -4.40
N THR A 184 10.68 -5.50 -5.40
CA THR A 184 11.03 -6.67 -6.22
C THR A 184 10.91 -6.31 -7.70
N LEU A 185 11.96 -6.61 -8.45
CA LEU A 185 11.95 -6.53 -9.91
C LEU A 185 11.88 -7.95 -10.50
N PHE A 186 10.88 -8.19 -11.31
CA PHE A 186 10.71 -9.40 -12.10
C PHE A 186 11.06 -9.12 -13.56
N LEU A 187 12.07 -9.81 -14.07
CA LEU A 187 12.47 -9.74 -15.47
C LEU A 187 11.98 -11.00 -16.17
N ASP A 188 11.00 -10.86 -17.05
CA ASP A 188 10.51 -11.98 -17.85
C ASP A 188 11.30 -12.09 -19.17
N GLU A 189 11.38 -13.30 -19.68
CA GLU A 189 12.03 -13.64 -20.97
C GLU A 189 13.49 -13.17 -21.11
N VAL A 190 14.27 -13.27 -20.01
CA VAL A 190 15.68 -12.84 -19.98
C VAL A 190 16.64 -13.68 -20.82
N ALA A 191 16.19 -14.83 -21.33
CA ALA A 191 16.97 -15.76 -22.15
C ALA A 191 16.41 -15.93 -23.57
N ALA A 192 15.52 -15.04 -23.98
CA ALA A 192 14.92 -15.06 -25.32
C ALA A 192 15.86 -14.45 -26.36
#